data_4f4e2c4ece721de4826aaa26c539f253
#
_entry.id   4f4e2c4ece721de4826aaa26c539f253
#
_cell.length_a   1.000
_cell.length_b   1.000
_cell.length_c   1.000
_cell.angle_alpha   90.00
_cell.angle_beta   90.00
_cell.angle_gamma   90.00
#
_symmetry.space_group_name_H-M   'P 1'
#
loop_
_entity.id
_entity.type
_entity.pdbx_description
1 polymer ?
#
loop_
_entity_poly.entity_id
_entity_poly.type
_entity_poly.pdbx_seq_one_letter_code
_entity_poly.pdbx_strand_id
1 'polypeptide(L)'
;TALFQAIAGASAEERPQIGAALNELREHVQTALYELKQGLERASEAKEFFDRTLPGRPLPIGSLHPLLQVMDEIKRIFVGMGFRVEEGAEIETDYYNFEALNIPPHHPSRDMHDTFYVSGDFLLRTHTSPVQIHTMEKQKPPIRMIAPGRCFRKDTPDATHSPIFHQVEGLVVDRGVSFGDLRGVVQAFAQKLLGPGVKVRFRPSFFPFTEPSAEYDFSCIFCGGKGCRVCKQSGWLEISGAGMVDPAVFNFVDIDPEVYSGYAFGMGVERIAMLLLGVHDI
;
A
#
# COMPACT_ATOMS: atom_id res chain seq x y z
N THR A 1 -49.77 7.08 55.92
CA THR A 1 -50.99 7.89 55.66
C THR A 1 -52.02 7.63 56.75
N ALA A 2 -52.24 6.38 57.23
CA ALA A 2 -53.22 6.03 58.22
C ALA A 2 -52.92 6.68 59.63
N LEU A 3 -51.62 6.78 60.00
CA LEU A 3 -51.18 7.41 61.25
C LEU A 3 -51.48 8.93 61.28
N PHE A 4 -51.32 9.61 60.15
CA PHE A 4 -51.67 11.03 60.04
C PHE A 4 -53.19 11.28 60.04
N GLN A 5 -54.01 10.31 59.65
CA GLN A 5 -55.48 10.39 59.73
C GLN A 5 -55.95 10.23 61.20
N ALA A 6 -55.21 9.49 62.00
CA ALA A 6 -55.54 9.34 63.43
C ALA A 6 -55.44 10.66 64.21
N ILE A 7 -54.65 11.65 63.81
CA ILE A 7 -54.54 12.96 64.38
C ILE A 7 -55.88 13.72 64.30
N ALA A 8 -56.64 13.50 63.26
CA ALA A 8 -57.90 14.20 63.06
C ALA A 8 -58.98 13.77 64.11
N GLY A 9 -58.86 12.55 64.65
CA GLY A 9 -59.77 12.02 65.68
C GLY A 9 -59.36 12.28 67.15
N ALA A 10 -58.16 12.83 67.39
CA ALA A 10 -57.64 13.05 68.69
C ALA A 10 -58.15 14.38 69.34
N SER A 11 -58.16 14.47 70.67
CA SER A 11 -58.55 15.65 71.43
C SER A 11 -57.58 16.84 71.17
N ALA A 12 -58.04 18.06 71.46
CA ALA A 12 -57.21 19.26 71.18
C ALA A 12 -55.92 19.28 72.01
N GLU A 13 -55.89 18.64 73.17
CA GLU A 13 -54.72 18.56 74.07
C GLU A 13 -53.72 17.48 73.68
N GLU A 14 -54.18 16.40 72.99
CA GLU A 14 -53.35 15.28 72.58
C GLU A 14 -52.71 15.50 71.21
N ARG A 15 -53.30 16.32 70.30
CA ARG A 15 -52.84 16.55 68.95
C ARG A 15 -51.37 17.03 68.88
N PRO A 16 -50.88 17.94 69.71
CA PRO A 16 -49.50 18.38 69.69
C PRO A 16 -48.50 17.26 70.01
N GLN A 17 -48.83 16.41 71.00
CA GLN A 17 -48.00 15.32 71.48
C GLN A 17 -47.93 14.21 70.39
N ILE A 18 -49.06 13.85 69.76
CA ILE A 18 -49.11 12.89 68.70
C ILE A 18 -48.37 13.43 67.44
N GLY A 19 -48.51 14.73 67.14
CA GLY A 19 -47.80 15.38 66.06
C GLY A 19 -46.28 15.38 66.24
N ALA A 20 -45.80 15.65 67.46
CA ALA A 20 -44.38 15.60 67.76
C ALA A 20 -43.81 14.19 67.64
N ALA A 21 -44.50 13.18 68.19
CA ALA A 21 -44.08 11.79 68.10
C ALA A 21 -44.04 11.26 66.63
N LEU A 22 -45.01 11.68 65.81
CA LEU A 22 -45.05 11.30 64.37
C LEU A 22 -43.93 11.98 63.55
N ASN A 23 -43.56 13.20 63.88
CA ASN A 23 -42.45 13.88 63.26
C ASN A 23 -41.13 13.22 63.67
N GLU A 24 -40.94 12.89 64.96
CA GLU A 24 -39.76 12.17 65.40
C GLU A 24 -39.63 10.79 64.75
N LEU A 25 -40.70 10.03 64.61
CA LEU A 25 -40.73 8.77 63.91
C LEU A 25 -40.38 8.94 62.43
N ARG A 26 -40.93 9.98 61.81
CA ARG A 26 -40.61 10.28 60.38
C ARG A 26 -39.15 10.59 60.19
N GLU A 27 -38.56 11.42 61.05
CA GLU A 27 -37.13 11.75 60.98
C GLU A 27 -36.28 10.52 61.23
N HIS A 28 -36.63 9.68 62.20
CA HIS A 28 -35.92 8.45 62.48
C HIS A 28 -35.95 7.49 61.31
N VAL A 29 -37.12 7.28 60.64
CA VAL A 29 -37.27 6.44 59.48
C VAL A 29 -36.51 7.00 58.23
N GLN A 30 -36.54 8.31 58.08
CA GLN A 30 -35.81 8.96 56.97
C GLN A 30 -34.29 8.80 57.12
N THR A 31 -33.78 8.99 58.37
CA THR A 31 -32.37 8.81 58.67
C THR A 31 -31.92 7.36 58.47
N ALA A 32 -32.70 6.40 59.00
CA ALA A 32 -32.39 4.97 58.77
C ALA A 32 -32.41 4.54 57.30
N LEU A 33 -33.36 5.05 56.51
CA LEU A 33 -33.42 4.80 55.08
C LEU A 33 -32.21 5.41 54.33
N TYR A 34 -31.79 6.62 54.70
CA TYR A 34 -30.64 7.27 54.15
C TYR A 34 -29.34 6.50 54.44
N GLU A 35 -29.15 6.05 55.71
CA GLU A 35 -27.99 5.24 56.10
C GLU A 35 -27.96 3.89 55.39
N LEU A 36 -29.10 3.19 55.27
CA LEU A 36 -29.22 1.96 54.50
C LEU A 36 -28.88 2.16 53.01
N LYS A 37 -29.39 3.22 52.42
CA LYS A 37 -29.09 3.56 51.02
C LYS A 37 -27.60 3.83 50.81
N GLN A 38 -26.99 4.63 51.66
CA GLN A 38 -25.56 4.89 51.66
C GLN A 38 -24.73 3.60 51.84
N GLY A 39 -25.17 2.72 52.75
CA GLY A 39 -24.54 1.42 52.95
C GLY A 39 -24.60 0.51 51.72
N LEU A 40 -25.74 0.48 51.01
CA LEU A 40 -25.93 -0.27 49.77
C LEU A 40 -25.14 0.32 48.61
N GLU A 41 -25.09 1.64 48.48
CA GLU A 41 -24.28 2.33 47.48
C GLU A 41 -22.80 2.04 47.69
N ARG A 42 -22.27 2.10 48.91
CA ARG A 42 -20.90 1.71 49.26
C ARG A 42 -20.60 0.22 49.03
N ALA A 43 -21.57 -0.65 49.26
CA ALA A 43 -21.44 -2.09 48.99
C ALA A 43 -21.49 -2.41 47.51
N SER A 44 -22.24 -1.61 46.69
CA SER A 44 -22.29 -1.74 45.25
C SER A 44 -21.06 -1.16 44.54
N GLU A 45 -20.33 -0.26 45.16
CA GLU A 45 -18.96 0.09 44.80
C GLU A 45 -18.02 -1.06 45.17
N ALA A 46 -18.33 -2.26 44.70
CA ALA A 46 -17.39 -3.35 44.72
C ALA A 46 -16.13 -2.85 43.96
N LYS A 47 -15.09 -2.56 44.71
CA LYS A 47 -13.79 -2.20 44.13
C LYS A 47 -13.45 -3.34 43.17
N GLU A 48 -13.55 -3.09 41.88
CA GLU A 48 -12.95 -3.99 40.88
C GLU A 48 -11.53 -4.27 41.39
N PHE A 49 -11.26 -5.50 41.73
CA PHE A 49 -9.94 -5.92 42.15
C PHE A 49 -9.01 -5.79 40.93
N PHE A 50 -8.35 -4.66 40.85
CA PHE A 50 -7.34 -4.44 39.84
C PHE A 50 -6.04 -5.05 40.34
N ASP A 51 -5.70 -6.22 39.79
CA ASP A 51 -4.43 -6.88 40.06
C ASP A 51 -3.28 -6.08 39.44
N ARG A 52 -2.54 -5.35 40.27
CA ARG A 52 -1.39 -4.55 39.84
C ARG A 52 -0.16 -5.39 39.51
N THR A 53 -0.17 -6.70 39.74
CA THR A 53 0.93 -7.60 39.39
C THR A 53 0.79 -8.14 37.98
N LEU A 54 -0.38 -8.02 37.38
CA LEU A 54 -0.55 -8.37 35.97
C LEU A 54 0.31 -7.45 35.08
N PRO A 55 1.00 -8.03 34.07
CA PRO A 55 1.74 -7.22 33.11
C PRO A 55 0.77 -6.25 32.41
N GLY A 56 1.22 -5.03 32.19
CA GLY A 56 0.46 -4.03 31.44
C GLY A 56 0.10 -4.57 30.04
N ARG A 57 -0.95 -4.03 29.42
CA ARG A 57 -1.25 -4.38 28.01
C ARG A 57 -0.02 -4.08 27.17
N PRO A 58 0.54 -5.08 26.45
CA PRO A 58 1.64 -4.82 25.56
C PRO A 58 1.20 -3.78 24.53
N LEU A 59 2.03 -2.75 24.33
CA LEU A 59 1.81 -1.81 23.26
C LEU A 59 1.82 -2.62 21.96
N PRO A 60 0.84 -2.44 21.06
CA PRO A 60 0.87 -3.11 19.76
C PRO A 60 2.13 -2.67 19.02
N ILE A 61 3.00 -3.62 18.74
CA ILE A 61 4.15 -3.37 17.85
C ILE A 61 3.56 -3.10 16.48
N GLY A 62 3.85 -1.94 15.92
CA GLY A 62 3.45 -1.60 14.56
C GLY A 62 4.04 -2.60 13.57
N SER A 63 3.35 -2.86 12.47
CA SER A 63 3.84 -3.64 11.34
C SER A 63 4.02 -2.75 10.11
N LEU A 64 4.95 -3.12 9.24
CA LEU A 64 5.10 -2.47 7.94
C LEU A 64 3.83 -2.68 7.11
N HIS A 65 3.44 -1.65 6.36
CA HIS A 65 2.33 -1.76 5.42
C HIS A 65 2.59 -2.90 4.41
N PRO A 66 1.58 -3.71 4.04
CA PRO A 66 1.76 -4.85 3.13
C PRO A 66 2.44 -4.51 1.81
N LEU A 67 2.15 -3.36 1.20
CA LEU A 67 2.84 -2.88 -0.01
C LEU A 67 4.35 -2.71 0.21
N LEU A 68 4.77 -2.16 1.35
CA LEU A 68 6.18 -1.99 1.67
C LEU A 68 6.87 -3.33 1.87
N GLN A 69 6.19 -4.31 2.48
CA GLN A 69 6.72 -5.67 2.62
C GLN A 69 6.93 -6.33 1.26
N VAL A 70 5.96 -6.19 0.34
CA VAL A 70 6.08 -6.71 -1.02
C VAL A 70 7.21 -6.01 -1.79
N MET A 71 7.32 -4.68 -1.67
CA MET A 71 8.40 -3.92 -2.30
C MET A 71 9.77 -4.35 -1.78
N ASP A 72 9.91 -4.54 -0.48
CA ASP A 72 11.17 -4.99 0.12
C ASP A 72 11.51 -6.43 -0.31
N GLU A 73 10.53 -7.30 -0.47
CA GLU A 73 10.75 -8.64 -1.03
C GLU A 73 11.20 -8.59 -2.49
N ILE A 74 10.60 -7.73 -3.32
CA ILE A 74 11.03 -7.50 -4.71
C ILE A 74 12.48 -7.01 -4.74
N LYS A 75 12.82 -5.99 -3.93
CA LYS A 75 14.20 -5.48 -3.80
C LYS A 75 15.17 -6.60 -3.39
N ARG A 76 14.81 -7.38 -2.37
CA ARG A 76 15.65 -8.48 -1.86
C ARG A 76 15.94 -9.52 -2.95
N ILE A 77 14.95 -9.88 -3.75
CA ILE A 77 15.11 -10.83 -4.86
C ILE A 77 16.08 -10.28 -5.90
N PHE A 78 15.89 -9.03 -6.36
CA PHE A 78 16.74 -8.44 -7.39
C PHE A 78 18.16 -8.17 -6.89
N VAL A 79 18.34 -7.71 -5.65
CA VAL A 79 19.67 -7.56 -5.03
C VAL A 79 20.38 -8.92 -4.97
N GLY A 80 19.67 -10.01 -4.63
CA GLY A 80 20.19 -11.38 -4.67
C GLY A 80 20.51 -11.89 -6.09
N MET A 81 20.04 -11.19 -7.14
CA MET A 81 20.37 -11.45 -8.55
C MET A 81 21.44 -10.48 -9.09
N GLY A 82 22.06 -9.67 -8.22
CA GLY A 82 23.15 -8.74 -8.55
C GLY A 82 22.71 -7.38 -9.07
N PHE A 83 21.45 -6.99 -8.86
CA PHE A 83 20.98 -5.64 -9.16
C PHE A 83 21.27 -4.68 -8.00
N ARG A 84 21.58 -3.43 -8.31
CA ARG A 84 21.64 -2.32 -7.35
C ARG A 84 20.28 -1.66 -7.25
N VAL A 85 19.97 -1.09 -6.10
CA VAL A 85 18.78 -0.26 -5.91
C VAL A 85 19.20 1.18 -6.10
N GLU A 86 18.58 1.85 -7.07
CA GLU A 86 18.77 3.26 -7.35
C GLU A 86 17.47 4.01 -7.07
N GLU A 87 17.57 5.18 -6.46
CA GLU A 87 16.42 6.01 -6.09
C GLU A 87 16.49 7.34 -6.85
N GLY A 88 15.34 7.94 -7.12
CA GLY A 88 15.23 9.22 -7.79
C GLY A 88 14.11 10.09 -7.24
N ALA A 89 14.11 11.35 -7.67
CA ALA A 89 13.11 12.33 -7.27
C ALA A 89 11.69 11.94 -7.76
N GLU A 90 10.68 12.32 -7.00
CA GLU A 90 9.28 12.19 -7.41
C GLU A 90 8.82 13.33 -8.34
N ILE A 91 9.48 14.49 -8.20
CA ILE A 91 9.29 15.62 -9.11
C ILE A 91 10.43 15.60 -10.11
N GLU A 92 10.09 15.52 -11.38
CA GLU A 92 11.02 15.44 -12.48
C GLU A 92 10.73 16.52 -13.52
N THR A 93 11.67 16.75 -14.41
CA THR A 93 11.42 17.56 -15.59
C THR A 93 10.74 16.75 -16.69
N ASP A 94 10.03 17.42 -17.56
CA ASP A 94 9.46 16.84 -18.78
C ASP A 94 10.52 16.10 -19.62
N TYR A 95 11.73 16.65 -19.68
CA TYR A 95 12.86 16.03 -20.37
C TYR A 95 13.15 14.61 -19.87
N TYR A 96 13.34 14.41 -18.58
CA TYR A 96 13.66 13.09 -18.01
C TYR A 96 12.47 12.14 -18.01
N ASN A 97 11.25 12.67 -17.83
CA ASN A 97 10.07 11.81 -17.79
C ASN A 97 9.58 11.38 -19.18
N PHE A 98 9.95 12.11 -20.23
CA PHE A 98 9.46 11.85 -21.59
C PHE A 98 10.54 11.92 -22.67
N GLU A 99 11.18 13.06 -22.87
CA GLU A 99 12.01 13.30 -24.04
C GLU A 99 13.21 12.35 -24.12
N ALA A 100 13.96 12.21 -23.01
CA ALA A 100 15.09 11.29 -22.90
C ALA A 100 14.70 9.80 -23.00
N LEU A 101 13.39 9.50 -22.91
CA LEU A 101 12.81 8.19 -23.11
C LEU A 101 12.19 8.02 -24.51
N ASN A 102 12.67 8.80 -25.47
CA ASN A 102 12.21 8.74 -26.86
C ASN A 102 10.71 9.07 -27.03
N ILE A 103 10.16 9.93 -26.15
CA ILE A 103 8.77 10.42 -26.20
C ILE A 103 8.80 11.91 -26.55
N PRO A 104 8.81 12.28 -27.84
CA PRO A 104 8.91 13.69 -28.26
C PRO A 104 7.64 14.49 -27.90
N PRO A 105 7.69 15.84 -27.92
CA PRO A 105 6.60 16.72 -27.46
C PRO A 105 5.21 16.45 -28.03
N HIS A 106 5.12 15.92 -29.22
CA HIS A 106 3.84 15.65 -29.91
C HIS A 106 3.43 14.17 -29.90
N HIS A 107 4.10 13.35 -29.09
CA HIS A 107 3.78 11.93 -29.02
C HIS A 107 2.46 11.70 -28.24
N PRO A 108 1.54 10.83 -28.72
CA PRO A 108 0.26 10.56 -28.04
C PRO A 108 0.39 10.11 -26.57
N SER A 109 1.50 9.44 -26.23
CA SER A 109 1.77 9.01 -24.84
C SER A 109 1.99 10.18 -23.86
N ARG A 110 2.06 11.41 -24.35
CA ARG A 110 2.15 12.63 -23.55
C ARG A 110 0.80 13.27 -23.28
N ASP A 111 -0.29 12.54 -23.33
CA ASP A 111 -1.59 13.14 -23.08
C ASP A 111 -1.58 13.79 -21.68
N MET A 112 -1.83 15.09 -21.66
CA MET A 112 -1.80 15.92 -20.42
C MET A 112 -2.83 15.46 -19.37
N HIS A 113 -3.82 14.67 -19.78
CA HIS A 113 -4.81 14.14 -18.86
C HIS A 113 -4.22 13.10 -17.89
N ASP A 114 -3.13 12.42 -18.29
CA ASP A 114 -2.51 11.37 -17.49
C ASP A 114 -1.33 11.86 -16.64
N THR A 115 -0.93 13.14 -16.75
CA THR A 115 0.24 13.71 -16.07
C THR A 115 -0.14 14.87 -15.15
N PHE A 116 0.43 14.88 -13.93
CA PHE A 116 0.34 16.01 -13.00
C PHE A 116 1.52 16.94 -13.19
N TYR A 117 1.32 18.05 -13.88
CA TYR A 117 2.29 19.16 -13.94
C TYR A 117 2.21 19.99 -12.69
N VAL A 118 3.37 20.34 -12.12
CA VAL A 118 3.49 21.14 -10.89
C VAL A 118 3.71 22.61 -11.24
N SER A 119 4.73 22.91 -12.05
CA SER A 119 5.05 24.29 -12.48
C SER A 119 6.01 24.25 -13.68
N GLY A 120 5.68 24.94 -14.77
CA GLY A 120 6.49 24.94 -15.99
C GLY A 120 6.69 23.53 -16.50
N ASP A 121 7.95 23.14 -16.68
CA ASP A 121 8.33 21.81 -17.18
C ASP A 121 8.46 20.75 -16.07
N PHE A 122 8.17 21.10 -14.81
CA PHE A 122 8.20 20.16 -13.69
C PHE A 122 6.87 19.43 -13.53
N LEU A 123 6.96 18.12 -13.33
CA LEU A 123 5.82 17.23 -13.18
C LEU A 123 6.08 16.18 -12.07
N LEU A 124 5.02 15.53 -11.62
CA LEU A 124 5.12 14.31 -10.83
C LEU A 124 5.36 13.15 -11.80
N ARG A 125 6.44 12.38 -11.59
CA ARG A 125 6.84 11.30 -12.48
C ARG A 125 5.72 10.28 -12.69
N THR A 126 5.47 9.91 -13.93
CA THR A 126 4.44 8.94 -14.32
C THR A 126 4.91 7.48 -14.27
N HIS A 127 6.19 7.28 -14.15
CA HIS A 127 6.91 6.00 -14.01
C HIS A 127 8.28 6.25 -13.37
N THR A 128 9.01 5.18 -13.04
CA THR A 128 10.35 5.32 -12.43
C THR A 128 11.49 5.34 -13.46
N SER A 129 11.19 5.35 -14.76
CA SER A 129 12.18 5.37 -15.86
C SER A 129 13.14 6.55 -15.83
N PRO A 130 12.80 7.76 -15.32
CA PRO A 130 13.78 8.84 -15.17
C PRO A 130 15.03 8.43 -14.41
N VAL A 131 14.90 7.54 -13.42
CA VAL A 131 16.03 7.01 -12.65
C VAL A 131 17.01 6.23 -13.53
N GLN A 132 16.50 5.55 -14.56
CA GLN A 132 17.34 4.84 -15.56
C GLN A 132 18.21 5.82 -16.32
N ILE A 133 17.65 6.95 -16.79
CA ILE A 133 18.37 7.99 -17.52
C ILE A 133 19.44 8.61 -16.60
N HIS A 134 19.06 9.05 -15.39
CA HIS A 134 20.00 9.60 -14.41
C HIS A 134 21.14 8.63 -14.07
N THR A 135 20.85 7.33 -14.02
CA THR A 135 21.85 6.31 -13.76
C THR A 135 22.83 6.18 -14.94
N MET A 136 22.32 6.15 -16.19
CA MET A 136 23.13 6.05 -17.38
C MET A 136 24.01 7.29 -17.62
N GLU A 137 23.54 8.48 -17.22
CA GLU A 137 24.35 9.72 -17.25
C GLU A 137 25.52 9.69 -16.26
N LYS A 138 25.29 9.11 -15.06
CA LYS A 138 26.27 9.11 -13.97
C LYS A 138 27.34 8.03 -14.07
N GLN A 139 27.01 6.90 -14.72
CA GLN A 139 27.93 5.75 -14.78
C GLN A 139 27.93 5.10 -16.16
N LYS A 140 29.09 4.59 -16.55
CA LYS A 140 29.23 3.82 -17.81
C LYS A 140 28.86 2.35 -17.58
N PRO A 141 28.41 1.63 -18.62
CA PRO A 141 28.20 0.18 -18.53
C PRO A 141 29.45 -0.57 -18.03
N PRO A 142 29.26 -1.69 -17.29
CA PRO A 142 28.03 -2.41 -17.11
C PRO A 142 27.09 -1.80 -16.05
N ILE A 143 25.80 -1.70 -16.39
CA ILE A 143 24.75 -1.21 -15.49
C ILE A 143 23.79 -2.36 -15.21
N ARG A 144 23.42 -2.54 -13.95
CA ARG A 144 22.39 -3.49 -13.53
C ARG A 144 21.70 -2.92 -12.30
N MET A 145 20.51 -2.34 -12.48
CA MET A 145 19.82 -1.63 -11.43
C MET A 145 18.32 -1.87 -11.44
N ILE A 146 17.69 -1.65 -10.28
CA ILE A 146 16.25 -1.48 -10.14
C ILE A 146 15.95 -0.11 -9.55
N ALA A 147 14.86 0.49 -9.98
CA ALA A 147 14.34 1.77 -9.50
C ALA A 147 12.96 1.59 -8.85
N PRO A 148 12.87 1.34 -7.54
CA PRO A 148 11.61 1.35 -6.82
C PRO A 148 11.16 2.78 -6.53
N GLY A 149 9.85 3.05 -6.61
CA GLY A 149 9.35 4.36 -6.22
C GLY A 149 7.86 4.57 -6.49
N ARG A 150 7.35 5.67 -5.96
CA ARG A 150 5.98 6.12 -6.23
C ARG A 150 5.90 6.77 -7.60
N CYS A 151 4.76 6.56 -8.25
CA CYS A 151 4.39 7.14 -9.54
C CYS A 151 3.01 7.77 -9.43
N PHE A 152 2.74 8.73 -10.32
CA PHE A 152 1.57 9.57 -10.25
C PHE A 152 0.94 9.68 -11.63
N ARG A 153 -0.35 9.35 -11.76
CA ARG A 153 -1.12 9.49 -13.01
C ARG A 153 -2.51 10.05 -12.71
N LYS A 154 -3.04 10.85 -13.60
CA LYS A 154 -4.39 11.42 -13.48
C LYS A 154 -5.50 10.42 -13.77
N ASP A 155 -5.29 9.15 -13.46
CA ASP A 155 -6.29 8.11 -13.63
C ASP A 155 -7.50 8.35 -12.71
N THR A 156 -8.69 8.03 -13.19
CA THR A 156 -9.87 7.96 -12.33
C THR A 156 -9.73 6.74 -11.41
N PRO A 157 -9.83 6.91 -10.07
CA PRO A 157 -9.72 5.80 -9.16
C PRO A 157 -10.78 4.72 -9.42
N ASP A 158 -10.35 3.46 -9.51
CA ASP A 158 -11.20 2.27 -9.56
C ASP A 158 -10.58 1.14 -8.71
N ALA A 159 -11.17 -0.06 -8.75
CA ALA A 159 -10.67 -1.21 -7.98
C ALA A 159 -9.25 -1.68 -8.35
N THR A 160 -8.68 -1.17 -9.44
CA THR A 160 -7.38 -1.60 -9.99
C THR A 160 -6.45 -0.44 -10.33
N HIS A 161 -6.93 0.79 -10.27
CA HIS A 161 -6.18 2.00 -10.58
C HIS A 161 -6.28 3.01 -9.44
N SER A 162 -5.13 3.50 -9.02
CA SER A 162 -4.97 4.61 -8.08
C SER A 162 -4.15 5.72 -8.76
N PRO A 163 -4.46 7.00 -8.53
CA PRO A 163 -3.65 8.10 -9.04
C PRO A 163 -2.24 8.13 -8.44
N ILE A 164 -2.02 7.44 -7.34
CA ILE A 164 -0.73 7.23 -6.68
C ILE A 164 -0.53 5.73 -6.56
N PHE A 165 0.54 5.22 -7.16
CA PHE A 165 0.88 3.79 -7.12
C PHE A 165 2.40 3.63 -7.04
N HIS A 166 2.86 2.41 -6.77
CA HIS A 166 4.29 2.09 -6.68
C HIS A 166 4.71 1.23 -7.86
N GLN A 167 5.89 1.53 -8.38
CA GLN A 167 6.49 0.80 -9.48
C GLN A 167 7.91 0.38 -9.11
N VAL A 168 8.33 -0.75 -9.63
CA VAL A 168 9.75 -1.15 -9.67
C VAL A 168 10.11 -1.37 -11.13
N GLU A 169 11.05 -0.59 -11.64
CA GLU A 169 11.62 -0.80 -12.96
C GLU A 169 13.04 -1.31 -12.86
N GLY A 170 13.46 -2.09 -13.82
CA GLY A 170 14.81 -2.62 -13.90
C GLY A 170 15.47 -2.27 -15.22
N LEU A 171 16.78 -2.03 -15.18
CA LEU A 171 17.62 -1.76 -16.33
C LEU A 171 18.90 -2.60 -16.26
N VAL A 172 19.24 -3.20 -17.37
CA VAL A 172 20.56 -3.79 -17.60
C VAL A 172 21.13 -3.25 -18.89
N VAL A 173 22.36 -2.75 -18.85
CA VAL A 173 23.12 -2.31 -20.03
C VAL A 173 24.52 -2.91 -19.94
N ASP A 174 24.88 -3.69 -20.95
CA ASP A 174 26.22 -4.29 -21.07
C ASP A 174 26.47 -4.67 -22.54
N ARG A 175 27.62 -5.26 -22.82
CA ARG A 175 27.94 -5.79 -24.15
C ARG A 175 27.20 -7.09 -24.39
N GLY A 176 26.53 -7.21 -25.54
CA GLY A 176 25.92 -8.44 -26.00
C GLY A 176 24.69 -8.89 -25.18
N VAL A 177 24.04 -7.96 -24.49
CA VAL A 177 22.77 -8.23 -23.78
C VAL A 177 21.67 -8.54 -24.80
N SER A 178 20.87 -9.55 -24.54
CA SER A 178 19.85 -10.05 -25.45
C SER A 178 18.45 -10.11 -24.80
N PHE A 179 17.43 -10.22 -25.64
CA PHE A 179 16.06 -10.49 -25.18
C PHE A 179 15.95 -11.83 -24.42
N GLY A 180 16.85 -12.78 -24.69
CA GLY A 180 16.96 -14.04 -23.95
C GLY A 180 17.34 -13.81 -22.49
N ASP A 181 18.24 -12.86 -22.22
CA ASP A 181 18.66 -12.49 -20.87
C ASP A 181 17.50 -11.83 -20.09
N LEU A 182 16.75 -10.92 -20.73
CA LEU A 182 15.53 -10.35 -20.17
C LEU A 182 14.54 -11.44 -19.77
N ARG A 183 14.26 -12.41 -20.67
CA ARG A 183 13.37 -13.53 -20.36
C ARG A 183 13.87 -14.35 -19.18
N GLY A 184 15.16 -14.61 -19.11
CA GLY A 184 15.79 -15.34 -18.02
C GLY A 184 15.62 -14.66 -16.67
N VAL A 185 15.86 -13.35 -16.64
CA VAL A 185 15.74 -12.54 -15.41
C VAL A 185 14.28 -12.48 -14.94
N VAL A 186 13.33 -12.18 -15.82
CA VAL A 186 11.90 -12.10 -15.44
C VAL A 186 11.37 -13.47 -15.02
N GLN A 187 11.78 -14.57 -15.68
CA GLN A 187 11.41 -15.93 -15.25
C GLN A 187 11.99 -16.28 -13.88
N ALA A 188 13.26 -15.97 -13.63
CA ALA A 188 13.91 -16.23 -12.34
C ALA A 188 13.26 -15.41 -11.21
N PHE A 189 12.93 -14.16 -11.47
CA PHE A 189 12.18 -13.30 -10.54
C PHE A 189 10.81 -13.91 -10.21
N ALA A 190 10.02 -14.27 -11.22
CA ALA A 190 8.70 -14.84 -11.05
C ALA A 190 8.73 -16.11 -10.18
N GLN A 191 9.72 -16.98 -10.42
CA GLN A 191 9.88 -18.23 -9.67
C GLN A 191 10.33 -17.99 -8.22
N LYS A 192 11.20 -17.00 -7.99
CA LYS A 192 11.63 -16.65 -6.62
C LYS A 192 10.50 -16.04 -5.81
N LEU A 193 9.65 -15.21 -6.44
CA LEU A 193 8.55 -14.51 -5.79
C LEU A 193 7.33 -15.41 -5.56
N LEU A 194 6.93 -16.17 -6.57
CA LEU A 194 5.64 -16.88 -6.61
C LEU A 194 5.78 -18.41 -6.59
N GLY A 195 7.01 -18.92 -6.58
CA GLY A 195 7.31 -20.34 -6.54
C GLY A 195 7.73 -20.94 -7.89
N PRO A 196 8.40 -22.13 -7.86
CA PRO A 196 9.10 -22.69 -9.01
C PRO A 196 8.18 -23.14 -10.16
N GLY A 197 6.89 -23.31 -9.90
CA GLY A 197 5.89 -23.72 -10.92
C GLY A 197 5.40 -22.60 -11.82
N VAL A 198 5.74 -21.34 -11.52
CA VAL A 198 5.26 -20.19 -12.29
C VAL A 198 6.00 -20.10 -13.62
N LYS A 199 5.22 -19.93 -14.68
CA LYS A 199 5.72 -19.72 -16.05
C LYS A 199 5.51 -18.28 -16.45
N VAL A 200 6.41 -17.77 -17.29
CA VAL A 200 6.31 -16.43 -17.89
C VAL A 200 6.04 -16.55 -19.38
N ARG A 201 5.13 -15.75 -19.87
CA ARG A 201 4.82 -15.60 -21.28
C ARG A 201 5.09 -14.15 -21.69
N PHE A 202 5.74 -13.96 -22.83
CA PHE A 202 5.91 -12.65 -23.45
C PHE A 202 4.98 -12.53 -24.66
N ARG A 203 4.37 -11.37 -24.80
CA ARG A 203 3.51 -11.00 -25.94
C ARG A 203 4.09 -9.74 -26.61
N PRO A 204 4.18 -9.64 -27.93
CA PRO A 204 4.59 -8.40 -28.59
C PRO A 204 3.74 -7.21 -28.13
N SER A 205 4.38 -6.08 -27.93
CA SER A 205 3.76 -4.81 -27.57
C SER A 205 4.55 -3.65 -28.16
N PHE A 206 4.20 -2.42 -27.82
CA PHE A 206 4.91 -1.23 -28.24
C PHE A 206 5.11 -0.28 -27.07
N PHE A 207 6.37 0.14 -26.87
CA PHE A 207 6.73 1.24 -26.00
C PHE A 207 7.77 2.12 -26.69
N PRO A 208 7.69 3.47 -26.60
CA PRO A 208 8.58 4.37 -27.34
C PRO A 208 10.07 4.21 -27.00
N PHE A 209 10.38 3.70 -25.82
CA PHE A 209 11.73 3.57 -25.25
C PHE A 209 12.30 2.15 -25.37
N THR A 210 11.60 1.21 -26.02
CA THR A 210 12.09 -0.16 -26.23
C THR A 210 11.78 -0.69 -27.62
N GLU A 211 12.72 -1.45 -28.21
CA GLU A 211 12.57 -2.15 -29.47
C GLU A 211 13.50 -3.38 -29.51
N PRO A 212 12.97 -4.64 -29.57
CA PRO A 212 11.56 -4.99 -29.51
C PRO A 212 10.95 -4.81 -28.14
N SER A 213 9.66 -4.42 -28.13
CA SER A 213 8.86 -4.28 -26.91
C SER A 213 7.98 -5.51 -26.69
N ALA A 214 7.73 -5.83 -25.43
CA ALA A 214 6.81 -6.90 -25.05
C ALA A 214 6.11 -6.61 -23.73
N GLU A 215 4.91 -7.11 -23.60
CA GLU A 215 4.26 -7.30 -22.30
C GLU A 215 4.56 -8.70 -21.80
N TYR A 216 4.63 -8.88 -20.47
CA TYR A 216 4.80 -10.20 -19.89
C TYR A 216 3.72 -10.55 -18.90
N ASP A 217 3.31 -11.81 -18.95
CA ASP A 217 2.29 -12.40 -18.12
C ASP A 217 2.89 -13.53 -17.27
N PHE A 218 2.38 -13.66 -16.04
CA PHE A 218 2.65 -14.83 -15.21
C PHE A 218 1.51 -15.84 -15.32
N SER A 219 1.81 -17.14 -15.30
CA SER A 219 0.77 -18.15 -15.18
C SER A 219 0.00 -17.94 -13.89
N CYS A 220 -1.32 -18.05 -13.96
CA CYS A 220 -2.19 -17.76 -12.82
C CYS A 220 -1.91 -18.71 -11.65
N ILE A 221 -1.48 -18.15 -10.53
CA ILE A 221 -1.12 -18.91 -9.32
C ILE A 221 -2.35 -19.54 -8.65
N PHE A 222 -3.54 -18.94 -8.82
CA PHE A 222 -4.79 -19.41 -8.20
C PHE A 222 -5.34 -20.68 -8.86
N CYS A 223 -5.15 -20.85 -10.17
CA CYS A 223 -5.66 -22.01 -10.89
C CYS A 223 -4.56 -22.87 -11.55
N GLY A 224 -3.30 -22.55 -11.31
CA GLY A 224 -2.18 -23.24 -11.92
C GLY A 224 -2.17 -23.19 -13.47
N GLY A 225 -2.69 -22.08 -14.04
CA GLY A 225 -2.78 -21.89 -15.48
C GLY A 225 -4.00 -22.54 -16.17
N LYS A 226 -4.92 -23.17 -15.42
CA LYS A 226 -6.10 -23.86 -15.99
C LYS A 226 -7.22 -22.93 -16.42
N GLY A 227 -7.23 -21.70 -15.96
CA GLY A 227 -8.31 -20.74 -16.12
C GLY A 227 -9.20 -20.66 -14.87
N CYS A 228 -9.49 -19.45 -14.41
CA CYS A 228 -10.40 -19.16 -13.30
C CYS A 228 -10.97 -17.76 -13.42
N ARG A 229 -11.86 -17.38 -12.51
CA ARG A 229 -12.47 -16.06 -12.48
C ARG A 229 -11.43 -14.92 -12.37
N VAL A 230 -10.35 -15.12 -11.59
CA VAL A 230 -9.31 -14.11 -11.37
C VAL A 230 -8.55 -13.81 -12.67
N CYS A 231 -8.15 -14.82 -13.41
CA CYS A 231 -7.48 -14.67 -14.70
C CYS A 231 -8.45 -14.56 -15.89
N LYS A 232 -9.75 -14.33 -15.66
CA LYS A 232 -10.78 -14.24 -16.69
C LYS A 232 -10.74 -15.44 -17.67
N GLN A 233 -10.53 -16.65 -17.15
CA GLN A 233 -10.43 -17.92 -17.85
C GLN A 233 -9.20 -18.07 -18.78
N SER A 234 -8.30 -17.08 -18.82
CA SER A 234 -7.12 -17.09 -19.70
C SER A 234 -6.00 -18.02 -19.20
N GLY A 235 -5.93 -18.30 -17.90
CA GLY A 235 -4.82 -18.99 -17.24
C GLY A 235 -3.59 -18.09 -17.02
N TRP A 236 -3.63 -16.82 -17.40
CA TRP A 236 -2.52 -15.87 -17.36
C TRP A 236 -2.92 -14.57 -16.68
N LEU A 237 -1.96 -13.96 -16.00
CA LEU A 237 -2.12 -12.68 -15.33
C LEU A 237 -1.07 -11.72 -15.92
N GLU A 238 -1.54 -10.67 -16.57
CA GLU A 238 -0.70 -9.61 -17.08
C GLU A 238 -0.02 -8.87 -15.92
N ILE A 239 1.30 -8.73 -16.03
CA ILE A 239 2.09 -8.08 -14.99
C ILE A 239 2.53 -6.68 -15.44
N SER A 240 3.24 -6.58 -16.56
CA SER A 240 3.74 -5.31 -17.06
C SER A 240 4.46 -5.42 -18.41
N GLY A 241 5.08 -4.29 -18.81
CA GLY A 241 5.90 -4.18 -20.00
C GLY A 241 7.38 -4.43 -19.78
N ALA A 242 8.06 -4.81 -20.85
CA ALA A 242 9.51 -4.97 -20.92
C ALA A 242 9.99 -4.87 -22.37
N GLY A 243 11.28 -4.72 -22.59
CA GLY A 243 11.85 -4.73 -23.94
C GLY A 243 13.35 -4.50 -23.95
N MET A 244 13.93 -4.57 -25.14
CA MET A 244 15.30 -4.09 -25.33
C MET A 244 15.28 -2.58 -25.39
N VAL A 245 16.25 -1.93 -24.76
CA VAL A 245 16.35 -0.46 -24.78
C VAL A 245 16.52 0.02 -26.21
N ASP A 246 15.68 0.97 -26.62
CA ASP A 246 15.78 1.57 -27.95
C ASP A 246 17.12 2.30 -28.10
N PRO A 247 17.86 2.14 -29.21
CA PRO A 247 19.09 2.87 -29.48
C PRO A 247 18.97 4.39 -29.35
N ALA A 248 17.81 4.96 -29.63
CA ALA A 248 17.55 6.38 -29.46
C ALA A 248 17.71 6.84 -27.99
N VAL A 249 17.35 6.00 -27.03
CA VAL A 249 17.52 6.30 -25.60
C VAL A 249 19.01 6.39 -25.23
N PHE A 250 19.85 5.52 -25.79
CA PHE A 250 21.30 5.56 -25.54
C PHE A 250 21.96 6.84 -26.08
N ASN A 251 21.43 7.41 -27.18
CA ASN A 251 21.93 8.68 -27.71
C ASN A 251 21.72 9.87 -26.77
N PHE A 252 20.68 9.83 -25.92
CA PHE A 252 20.45 10.89 -24.91
C PHE A 252 21.43 10.84 -23.74
N VAL A 253 22.15 9.72 -23.56
CA VAL A 253 23.03 9.48 -22.39
C VAL A 253 24.47 9.15 -22.78
N ASP A 254 24.87 9.46 -24.01
CA ASP A 254 26.22 9.23 -24.55
C ASP A 254 26.73 7.78 -24.39
N ILE A 255 25.84 6.79 -24.58
CA ILE A 255 26.18 5.38 -24.67
C ILE A 255 26.12 4.94 -26.12
N ASP A 256 27.21 4.34 -26.62
CA ASP A 256 27.29 3.88 -27.99
C ASP A 256 26.44 2.61 -28.24
N PRO A 257 25.33 2.69 -29.02
CA PRO A 257 24.43 1.55 -29.27
C PRO A 257 25.07 0.45 -30.17
N GLU A 258 26.15 0.73 -30.85
CA GLU A 258 26.90 -0.28 -31.62
C GLU A 258 27.77 -1.17 -30.70
N VAL A 259 28.09 -0.67 -29.50
CA VAL A 259 28.94 -1.37 -28.52
C VAL A 259 28.11 -2.03 -27.43
N TYR A 260 27.06 -1.34 -27.00
CA TYR A 260 26.24 -1.75 -25.87
C TYR A 260 24.80 -2.01 -26.27
N SER A 261 24.21 -2.99 -25.64
CA SER A 261 22.78 -3.27 -25.69
C SER A 261 22.22 -3.34 -24.27
N GLY A 262 20.91 -3.24 -24.13
CA GLY A 262 20.30 -3.29 -22.80
C GLY A 262 18.86 -3.75 -22.89
N TYR A 263 18.31 -4.11 -21.75
CA TYR A 263 16.89 -4.33 -21.58
C TYR A 263 16.35 -3.59 -20.37
N ALA A 264 15.07 -3.26 -20.45
CA ALA A 264 14.32 -2.69 -19.34
C ALA A 264 13.03 -3.48 -19.11
N PHE A 265 12.55 -3.46 -17.87
CA PHE A 265 11.26 -4.03 -17.48
C PHE A 265 10.65 -3.19 -16.35
N GLY A 266 9.32 -3.19 -16.25
CA GLY A 266 8.61 -2.54 -15.16
C GLY A 266 7.62 -3.48 -14.50
N MET A 267 7.15 -3.13 -13.29
CA MET A 267 6.05 -3.83 -12.61
C MET A 267 5.39 -2.93 -11.56
N GLY A 268 4.07 -2.95 -11.51
CA GLY A 268 3.30 -2.30 -10.44
C GLY A 268 3.33 -3.14 -9.16
N VAL A 269 3.74 -2.54 -8.05
CA VAL A 269 3.86 -3.23 -6.76
C VAL A 269 2.48 -3.62 -6.23
N GLU A 270 1.48 -2.75 -6.41
CA GLU A 270 0.09 -3.02 -6.02
C GLU A 270 -0.44 -4.27 -6.72
N ARG A 271 -0.19 -4.39 -8.03
CA ARG A 271 -0.60 -5.56 -8.81
C ARG A 271 -0.02 -6.86 -8.26
N ILE A 272 1.25 -6.84 -7.91
CA ILE A 272 1.94 -7.98 -7.30
C ILE A 272 1.41 -8.25 -5.89
N ALA A 273 1.18 -7.19 -5.09
CA ALA A 273 0.63 -7.32 -3.75
C ALA A 273 -0.78 -7.93 -3.76
N MET A 274 -1.64 -7.49 -4.68
CA MET A 274 -2.97 -8.07 -4.88
C MET A 274 -2.89 -9.57 -5.16
N LEU A 275 -1.95 -10.00 -6.00
CA LEU A 275 -1.75 -11.41 -6.31
C LEU A 275 -1.25 -12.20 -5.10
N LEU A 276 -0.26 -11.70 -4.36
CA LEU A 276 0.33 -12.37 -3.21
C LEU A 276 -0.63 -12.47 -2.02
N LEU A 277 -1.42 -11.43 -1.79
CA LEU A 277 -2.30 -11.32 -0.64
C LEU A 277 -3.74 -11.76 -0.92
N GLY A 278 -4.08 -12.06 -2.18
CA GLY A 278 -5.43 -12.43 -2.59
C GLY A 278 -6.44 -11.30 -2.45
N VAL A 279 -6.00 -10.05 -2.54
CA VAL A 279 -6.83 -8.84 -2.46
C VAL A 279 -7.34 -8.49 -3.87
N HIS A 280 -8.60 -8.07 -3.97
CA HIS A 280 -9.26 -7.79 -5.26
C HIS A 280 -9.55 -6.31 -5.49
N ASP A 281 -9.22 -5.46 -4.52
CA ASP A 281 -9.44 -4.01 -4.53
C ASP A 281 -8.21 -3.33 -3.90
N ILE A 282 -7.76 -2.19 -4.49
CA ILE A 282 -6.55 -1.47 -4.06
C ILE A 282 -6.87 -0.49 -2.94
#